data_aac4fd612cc5926010a770315c56d3a0
#
_entry.id   aac4fd612cc5926010a770315c56d3a0
#
_cell.length_a   1.000
_cell.length_b   1.000
_cell.length_c   1.000
_cell.angle_alpha   90.00
_cell.angle_beta   90.00
_cell.angle_gamma   90.00
#
_symmetry.space_group_name_H-M   'P 1'
#
loop_
_entity.id
_entity.type
_entity.pdbx_description
1 polymer ?
#
loop_
_entity_poly.entity_id
_entity_poly.type
_entity_poly.pdbx_seq_one_letter_code
_entity_poly.pdbx_strand_id
1 'polypeptide(L)'
;MSLPFLLFSGTAALAVGATALRGRPSTSGWFSALGAILLAALVLYAPVDEPQDLLGLPLKLEAQWQILGRSFVLDAHTRPMVSYLYLVAGFLFVGGWLARPGRYFNAVGLCMVGLLAAASSIEPFLFAAVFLELAAMAAVVILASSRFGEERGSLQLLVLYSLAMLVILFTGWLLENAGVTSITAELSGRALLLLGLGFSILMLVPPFHFWLPTSSSGAHPYALALVALALQSSGLFFLLRFMDTYAWLRTLPGAFQFLRLAGEAMLVFGGLAALAQPRLSSMIAYALLADFGVSLLAVSLGTADGYQLALGMSAARVVSLAVGALGASVIARDAGALDRSSAQGAAQRRPLATACVVVGALGLGGFPLTPGFPGRWALLAHSAPAGLPVGAAVLGGTVLVCAAALKWGRYFLGGSVSAERPSISPGERAFLSSALALSSMLGLFPQLSFPWVVAALSGLTNLLP
;
A
#
# COMPACT_ATOMS: atom_id res chain seq x y z
N MET A 1 30.19 -7.64 -6.57
CA MET A 1 28.83 -8.10 -6.91
C MET A 1 27.86 -7.01 -6.47
N SER A 2 26.87 -6.64 -7.29
CA SER A 2 26.00 -5.50 -6.92
C SER A 2 24.75 -5.96 -6.19
N LEU A 3 24.33 -5.22 -5.15
CA LEU A 3 23.14 -5.49 -4.35
C LEU A 3 21.85 -5.43 -5.21
N PRO A 4 21.66 -4.41 -6.11
CA PRO A 4 20.49 -4.40 -6.99
C PRO A 4 20.40 -5.61 -7.91
N PHE A 5 21.53 -6.10 -8.46
CA PHE A 5 21.55 -7.30 -9.30
C PHE A 5 21.08 -8.54 -8.49
N LEU A 6 21.56 -8.70 -7.25
CA LEU A 6 21.13 -9.78 -6.36
C LEU A 6 19.63 -9.70 -6.05
N LEU A 7 19.13 -8.50 -5.80
CA LEU A 7 17.71 -8.28 -5.52
C LEU A 7 16.84 -8.69 -6.72
N PHE A 8 17.14 -8.18 -7.90
CA PHE A 8 16.31 -8.44 -9.09
C PHE A 8 16.43 -9.88 -9.59
N SER A 9 17.64 -10.46 -9.58
CA SER A 9 17.83 -11.86 -9.96
C SER A 9 17.18 -12.81 -8.93
N GLY A 10 17.30 -12.51 -7.64
CA GLY A 10 16.63 -13.24 -6.57
C GLY A 10 15.11 -13.16 -6.69
N THR A 11 14.56 -11.98 -6.99
CA THR A 11 13.11 -11.81 -7.21
C THR A 11 12.64 -12.62 -8.42
N ALA A 12 13.39 -12.59 -9.53
CA ALA A 12 13.05 -13.38 -10.71
C ALA A 12 13.10 -14.89 -10.43
N ALA A 13 14.14 -15.35 -9.71
CA ALA A 13 14.26 -16.75 -9.31
C ALA A 13 13.09 -17.20 -8.40
N LEU A 14 12.70 -16.35 -7.43
CA LEU A 14 11.55 -16.60 -6.57
C LEU A 14 10.24 -16.63 -7.37
N ALA A 15 10.04 -15.74 -8.33
CA ALA A 15 8.86 -15.73 -9.18
C ALA A 15 8.76 -17.00 -10.05
N VAL A 16 9.89 -17.46 -10.60
CA VAL A 16 9.96 -18.73 -11.34
C VAL A 16 9.66 -19.91 -10.41
N GLY A 17 10.27 -19.96 -9.22
CA GLY A 17 10.00 -20.98 -8.21
C GLY A 17 8.55 -21.01 -7.77
N ALA A 18 7.93 -19.84 -7.52
CA ALA A 18 6.51 -19.71 -7.19
C ALA A 18 5.61 -20.21 -8.32
N THR A 19 6.01 -20.00 -9.59
CA THR A 19 5.28 -20.52 -10.77
C THR A 19 5.38 -22.04 -10.86
N ALA A 20 6.53 -22.62 -10.58
CA ALA A 20 6.71 -24.07 -10.54
C ALA A 20 5.87 -24.72 -9.41
N LEU A 21 5.74 -24.04 -8.28
CA LEU A 21 4.96 -24.47 -7.11
C LEU A 21 3.46 -24.13 -7.18
N ARG A 22 2.96 -23.56 -8.29
CA ARG A 22 1.57 -23.10 -8.43
C ARG A 22 0.49 -24.15 -8.16
N GLY A 23 0.83 -25.43 -8.29
CA GLY A 23 -0.06 -26.55 -7.99
C GLY A 23 -0.24 -26.81 -6.49
N ARG A 24 0.63 -26.24 -5.64
CA ARG A 24 0.62 -26.39 -4.19
C ARG A 24 0.54 -25.02 -3.51
N PRO A 25 -0.67 -24.46 -3.33
CA PRO A 25 -0.84 -23.06 -2.91
C PRO A 25 -0.21 -22.75 -1.55
N SER A 26 -0.25 -23.68 -0.60
CA SER A 26 0.39 -23.50 0.71
C SER A 26 1.92 -23.42 0.58
N THR A 27 2.53 -24.36 -0.13
CA THR A 27 3.98 -24.39 -0.34
C THR A 27 4.47 -23.18 -1.10
N SER A 28 3.76 -22.78 -2.18
CA SER A 28 4.06 -21.59 -2.96
C SER A 28 3.95 -20.31 -2.11
N GLY A 29 2.93 -20.22 -1.25
CA GLY A 29 2.72 -19.07 -0.35
C GLY A 29 3.89 -18.91 0.64
N TRP A 30 4.24 -19.99 1.36
CA TRP A 30 5.35 -19.95 2.32
C TRP A 30 6.71 -19.73 1.64
N PHE A 31 6.95 -20.35 0.49
CA PHE A 31 8.17 -20.15 -0.31
C PHE A 31 8.32 -18.68 -0.72
N SER A 32 7.26 -18.10 -1.26
CA SER A 32 7.26 -16.68 -1.70
C SER A 32 7.38 -15.71 -0.52
N ALA A 33 6.70 -16.02 0.59
CA ALA A 33 6.77 -15.20 1.80
C ALA A 33 8.16 -15.19 2.41
N LEU A 34 8.75 -16.38 2.61
CA LEU A 34 10.11 -16.50 3.16
C LEU A 34 11.13 -15.83 2.23
N GLY A 35 11.03 -16.08 0.92
CA GLY A 35 11.89 -15.43 -0.08
C GLY A 35 11.78 -13.92 -0.06
N ALA A 36 10.57 -13.35 -0.01
CA ALA A 36 10.36 -11.92 0.07
C ALA A 36 10.94 -11.33 1.36
N ILE A 37 10.73 -11.98 2.51
CA ILE A 37 11.29 -11.54 3.80
C ILE A 37 12.83 -11.61 3.79
N LEU A 38 13.41 -12.65 3.20
CA LEU A 38 14.87 -12.76 3.06
C LEU A 38 15.43 -11.67 2.15
N LEU A 39 14.76 -11.35 1.03
CA LEU A 39 15.17 -10.23 0.16
C LEU A 39 15.02 -8.89 0.88
N ALA A 40 13.96 -8.69 1.65
CA ALA A 40 13.80 -7.50 2.47
C ALA A 40 14.94 -7.34 3.49
N ALA A 41 15.29 -8.42 4.19
CA ALA A 41 16.39 -8.43 5.14
C ALA A 41 17.75 -8.21 4.44
N LEU A 42 17.97 -8.83 3.29
CA LEU A 42 19.17 -8.61 2.49
C LEU A 42 19.32 -7.14 2.12
N VAL A 43 18.27 -6.50 1.58
CA VAL A 43 18.32 -5.09 1.22
C VAL A 43 18.57 -4.20 2.44
N LEU A 44 17.96 -4.49 3.58
CA LEU A 44 18.04 -3.62 4.75
C LEU A 44 19.40 -3.74 5.48
N TYR A 45 19.92 -4.95 5.63
CA TYR A 45 21.06 -5.24 6.49
C TYR A 45 22.37 -5.55 5.75
N ALA A 46 22.34 -5.77 4.42
CA ALA A 46 23.59 -6.05 3.70
C ALA A 46 24.58 -4.90 3.84
N PRO A 47 25.83 -5.16 4.24
CA PRO A 47 26.88 -4.17 4.26
C PRO A 47 27.26 -3.83 2.82
N VAL A 48 27.04 -2.58 2.45
CA VAL A 48 27.32 -2.07 1.09
C VAL A 48 28.57 -1.23 1.15
N ASP A 49 29.40 -1.36 0.12
CA ASP A 49 30.68 -0.68 -0.04
C ASP A 49 31.75 -1.00 1.02
N GLU A 50 31.47 -1.89 1.95
CA GLU A 50 32.42 -2.43 2.91
C GLU A 50 32.99 -3.78 2.44
N PRO A 51 34.32 -3.98 2.45
CA PRO A 51 34.90 -5.27 2.15
C PRO A 51 34.57 -6.27 3.28
N GLN A 52 33.91 -7.36 2.94
CA GLN A 52 33.62 -8.44 3.89
C GLN A 52 34.35 -9.71 3.49
N ASP A 53 35.01 -10.34 4.45
CA ASP A 53 35.59 -11.68 4.27
C ASP A 53 34.52 -12.73 4.50
N LEU A 54 33.93 -13.21 3.41
CA LEU A 54 33.01 -14.35 3.47
C LEU A 54 33.76 -15.61 3.03
N LEU A 55 34.03 -16.50 3.95
CA LEU A 55 34.74 -17.78 3.70
C LEU A 55 36.16 -17.61 3.09
N GLY A 56 36.87 -16.53 3.44
CA GLY A 56 38.20 -16.25 2.91
C GLY A 56 38.25 -15.60 1.52
N LEU A 57 37.08 -15.17 1.00
CA LEU A 57 36.98 -14.40 -0.22
C LEU A 57 36.55 -12.96 0.13
N PRO A 58 37.31 -11.93 -0.26
CA PRO A 58 36.91 -10.53 -0.08
C PRO A 58 35.76 -10.21 -1.03
N LEU A 59 34.53 -10.25 -0.51
CA LEU A 59 33.32 -9.88 -1.25
C LEU A 59 32.98 -8.44 -0.92
N LYS A 60 32.99 -7.58 -1.94
CA LYS A 60 32.46 -6.21 -1.84
C LYS A 60 31.11 -6.17 -2.55
N LEU A 61 30.05 -5.83 -1.81
CA LEU A 61 28.72 -5.56 -2.36
C LEU A 61 28.65 -4.07 -2.74
N GLU A 62 28.42 -3.80 -4.03
CA GLU A 62 28.26 -2.44 -4.54
C GLU A 62 26.80 -2.00 -4.44
N ALA A 63 26.57 -0.73 -4.02
CA ALA A 63 25.24 -0.13 -3.96
C ALA A 63 24.60 0.06 -5.35
N GLN A 64 25.40 0.09 -6.40
CA GLN A 64 25.02 0.47 -7.74
C GLN A 64 25.14 -0.69 -8.72
N TRP A 65 24.20 -0.78 -9.66
CA TRP A 65 24.24 -1.66 -10.82
C TRP A 65 23.89 -0.88 -12.08
N GLN A 66 24.79 -0.90 -13.06
CA GLN A 66 24.58 -0.20 -14.33
C GLN A 66 24.17 -1.18 -15.43
N ILE A 67 23.11 -0.82 -16.15
CA ILE A 67 22.64 -1.56 -17.32
C ILE A 67 22.05 -0.57 -18.33
N LEU A 68 22.41 -0.73 -19.62
CA LEU A 68 21.92 0.10 -20.73
C LEU A 68 22.03 1.62 -20.49
N GLY A 69 23.12 2.06 -19.85
CA GLY A 69 23.36 3.47 -19.55
C GLY A 69 22.48 4.03 -18.42
N ARG A 70 21.81 3.17 -17.67
CA ARG A 70 21.02 3.52 -16.45
C ARG A 70 21.62 2.84 -15.25
N SER A 71 21.48 3.48 -14.09
CA SER A 71 21.93 2.93 -12.83
C SER A 71 20.76 2.62 -11.91
N PHE A 72 20.82 1.46 -11.27
CA PHE A 72 19.97 1.12 -10.13
C PHE A 72 20.78 1.30 -8.86
N VAL A 73 20.32 2.15 -7.95
CA VAL A 73 21.04 2.51 -6.73
C VAL A 73 20.20 2.11 -5.53
N LEU A 74 20.78 1.29 -4.66
CA LEU A 74 20.22 0.94 -3.36
C LEU A 74 21.07 1.59 -2.26
N ASP A 75 20.88 2.89 -2.12
CA ASP A 75 21.50 3.72 -1.11
C ASP A 75 20.72 3.67 0.23
N ALA A 76 21.19 4.39 1.24
CA ALA A 76 20.54 4.47 2.54
C ALA A 76 19.06 4.97 2.45
N HIS A 77 18.72 5.71 1.41
CA HIS A 77 17.39 6.28 1.20
C HIS A 77 16.40 5.26 0.62
N THR A 78 16.84 4.50 -0.37
CA THR A 78 16.00 3.58 -1.13
C THR A 78 15.80 2.25 -0.40
N ARG A 79 16.80 1.79 0.35
CA ARG A 79 16.80 0.47 1.02
C ARG A 79 15.60 0.26 1.96
N PRO A 80 15.25 1.17 2.87
CA PRO A 80 14.10 0.98 3.75
C PRO A 80 12.77 0.91 2.99
N MET A 81 12.61 1.71 1.93
CA MET A 81 11.39 1.73 1.12
C MET A 81 11.23 0.43 0.30
N VAL A 82 12.32 -0.02 -0.32
CA VAL A 82 12.34 -1.30 -1.05
C VAL A 82 12.11 -2.48 -0.09
N SER A 83 12.79 -2.50 1.05
CA SER A 83 12.58 -3.52 2.09
C SER A 83 11.11 -3.57 2.54
N TYR A 84 10.48 -2.42 2.76
CA TYR A 84 9.07 -2.34 3.11
C TYR A 84 8.16 -3.01 2.05
N LEU A 85 8.38 -2.76 0.77
CA LEU A 85 7.57 -3.37 -0.30
C LEU A 85 7.65 -4.90 -0.26
N TYR A 86 8.84 -5.45 -0.06
CA TYR A 86 9.02 -6.89 0.08
C TYR A 86 8.42 -7.45 1.37
N LEU A 87 8.49 -6.72 2.48
CA LEU A 87 7.84 -7.10 3.74
C LEU A 87 6.31 -7.12 3.60
N VAL A 88 5.72 -6.13 2.94
CA VAL A 88 4.28 -6.08 2.64
C VAL A 88 3.86 -7.30 1.80
N ALA A 89 4.61 -7.59 0.75
CA ALA A 89 4.34 -8.77 -0.08
C ALA A 89 4.50 -10.07 0.70
N GLY A 90 5.59 -10.23 1.45
CA GLY A 90 5.84 -11.39 2.30
C GLY A 90 4.72 -11.63 3.30
N PHE A 91 4.27 -10.58 3.96
CA PHE A 91 3.14 -10.64 4.90
C PHE A 91 1.84 -11.12 4.23
N LEU A 92 1.54 -10.61 3.04
CA LEU A 92 0.36 -11.02 2.28
C LEU A 92 0.51 -12.43 1.68
N PHE A 93 1.70 -12.85 1.27
CA PHE A 93 1.91 -14.21 0.77
C PHE A 93 1.70 -15.27 1.86
N VAL A 94 2.01 -14.97 3.12
CA VAL A 94 1.71 -15.85 4.26
C VAL A 94 0.22 -16.18 4.34
N GLY A 95 -0.67 -15.19 4.18
CA GLY A 95 -2.13 -15.41 4.22
C GLY A 95 -2.72 -16.00 2.94
N GLY A 96 -1.95 -16.05 1.85
CA GLY A 96 -2.41 -16.50 0.53
C GLY A 96 -2.93 -17.94 0.50
N TRP A 97 -2.41 -18.83 1.35
CA TRP A 97 -2.88 -20.20 1.44
C TRP A 97 -4.32 -20.32 1.96
N LEU A 98 -4.71 -19.44 2.87
CA LEU A 98 -6.06 -19.40 3.43
C LEU A 98 -7.01 -18.58 2.55
N ALA A 99 -6.58 -17.43 2.06
CA ALA A 99 -7.38 -16.55 1.21
C ALA A 99 -7.64 -17.14 -0.18
N ARG A 100 -6.69 -17.90 -0.75
CA ARG A 100 -6.72 -18.49 -2.10
C ARG A 100 -6.96 -17.47 -3.22
N PRO A 101 -6.16 -16.43 -3.34
CA PRO A 101 -6.39 -15.29 -4.25
C PRO A 101 -6.16 -15.61 -5.74
N GLY A 102 -5.77 -16.81 -6.10
CA GLY A 102 -5.53 -17.24 -7.48
C GLY A 102 -4.17 -17.90 -7.68
N ARG A 103 -4.01 -18.60 -8.82
CA ARG A 103 -2.80 -19.41 -9.10
C ARG A 103 -1.54 -18.59 -9.33
N TYR A 104 -1.67 -17.36 -9.84
CA TYR A 104 -0.56 -16.49 -10.21
C TYR A 104 -0.26 -15.43 -9.17
N PHE A 105 -1.03 -15.37 -8.08
CA PHE A 105 -0.93 -14.34 -7.06
C PHE A 105 0.51 -14.15 -6.52
N ASN A 106 1.16 -15.24 -6.12
CA ASN A 106 2.50 -15.18 -5.55
C ASN A 106 3.56 -14.80 -6.60
N ALA A 107 3.53 -15.47 -7.77
CA ALA A 107 4.54 -15.27 -8.81
C ALA A 107 4.46 -13.87 -9.43
N VAL A 108 3.26 -13.45 -9.85
CA VAL A 108 3.06 -12.12 -10.43
C VAL A 108 3.17 -11.03 -9.36
N GLY A 109 2.77 -11.33 -8.12
CA GLY A 109 2.99 -10.44 -6.97
C GLY A 109 4.47 -10.15 -6.71
N LEU A 110 5.34 -11.16 -6.78
CA LEU A 110 6.80 -10.98 -6.71
C LEU A 110 7.32 -10.14 -7.87
N CYS A 111 6.87 -10.40 -9.11
CA CYS A 111 7.23 -9.58 -10.27
C CYS A 111 6.80 -8.13 -10.08
N MET A 112 5.57 -7.88 -9.64
CA MET A 112 5.06 -6.53 -9.38
C MET A 112 5.91 -5.80 -8.34
N VAL A 113 6.23 -6.44 -7.22
CA VAL A 113 7.06 -5.84 -6.16
C VAL A 113 8.50 -5.60 -6.65
N GLY A 114 9.07 -6.52 -7.43
CA GLY A 114 10.38 -6.32 -8.07
C GLY A 114 10.41 -5.11 -9.01
N LEU A 115 9.36 -4.91 -9.80
CA LEU A 115 9.21 -3.74 -10.67
C LEU A 115 9.04 -2.44 -9.87
N LEU A 116 8.29 -2.46 -8.76
CA LEU A 116 8.18 -1.32 -7.86
C LEU A 116 9.50 -1.00 -7.14
N ALA A 117 10.27 -2.02 -6.78
CA ALA A 117 11.62 -1.86 -6.25
C ALA A 117 12.56 -1.26 -7.31
N ALA A 118 12.45 -1.68 -8.57
CA ALA A 118 13.18 -1.08 -9.69
C ALA A 118 12.79 0.39 -9.89
N ALA A 119 11.49 0.71 -9.83
CA ALA A 119 11.01 2.09 -9.89
C ALA A 119 11.59 2.96 -8.77
N SER A 120 11.74 2.39 -7.57
CA SER A 120 12.28 3.12 -6.41
C SER A 120 13.80 3.32 -6.48
N SER A 121 14.54 2.50 -7.24
CA SER A 121 16.00 2.47 -7.24
C SER A 121 16.65 3.02 -8.51
N ILE A 122 15.88 3.29 -9.57
CA ILE A 122 16.44 3.72 -10.87
C ILE A 122 16.88 5.19 -10.86
N GLU A 123 18.02 5.44 -11.52
CA GLU A 123 18.53 6.76 -11.83
C GLU A 123 18.88 6.89 -13.33
N PRO A 124 18.54 8.02 -13.96
CA PRO A 124 17.72 9.13 -13.48
C PRO A 124 16.30 8.71 -13.13
N PHE A 125 15.81 9.32 -12.06
CA PHE A 125 14.55 9.06 -11.42
C PHE A 125 13.30 9.14 -12.35
N LEU A 126 13.37 9.86 -13.44
CA LEU A 126 12.30 9.93 -14.45
C LEU A 126 11.91 8.55 -14.99
N PHE A 127 12.88 7.64 -15.13
CA PHE A 127 12.63 6.29 -15.64
C PHE A 127 11.83 5.40 -14.68
N ALA A 128 11.63 5.83 -13.43
CA ALA A 128 10.73 5.16 -12.48
C ALA A 128 9.32 4.98 -13.05
N ALA A 129 8.86 5.94 -13.86
CA ALA A 129 7.55 5.90 -14.51
C ALA A 129 7.34 4.63 -15.35
N VAL A 130 8.36 4.19 -16.08
CA VAL A 130 8.29 2.96 -16.92
C VAL A 130 8.08 1.72 -16.05
N PHE A 131 8.80 1.62 -14.92
CA PHE A 131 8.67 0.48 -14.02
C PHE A 131 7.35 0.49 -13.25
N LEU A 132 6.82 1.66 -12.92
CA LEU A 132 5.49 1.80 -12.33
C LEU A 132 4.39 1.35 -13.31
N GLU A 133 4.54 1.66 -14.60
CA GLU A 133 3.62 1.18 -15.64
C GLU A 133 3.67 -0.34 -15.78
N LEU A 134 4.87 -0.92 -15.83
CA LEU A 134 5.03 -2.38 -15.87
C LEU A 134 4.47 -3.05 -14.61
N ALA A 135 4.60 -2.42 -13.44
CA ALA A 135 4.00 -2.90 -12.20
C ALA A 135 2.47 -2.83 -12.25
N ALA A 136 1.89 -1.78 -12.86
CA ALA A 136 0.45 -1.69 -13.08
C ALA A 136 -0.05 -2.80 -14.04
N MET A 137 0.70 -3.13 -15.08
CA MET A 137 0.40 -4.28 -15.95
C MET A 137 0.41 -5.60 -15.17
N ALA A 138 1.39 -5.82 -14.30
CA ALA A 138 1.42 -6.99 -13.40
C ALA A 138 0.21 -7.01 -12.44
N ALA A 139 -0.17 -5.84 -11.90
CA ALA A 139 -1.35 -5.69 -11.06
C ALA A 139 -2.64 -6.09 -11.81
N VAL A 140 -2.80 -5.71 -13.07
CA VAL A 140 -3.94 -6.13 -13.92
C VAL A 140 -4.00 -7.65 -14.01
N VAL A 141 -2.86 -8.33 -14.23
CA VAL A 141 -2.83 -9.80 -14.30
C VAL A 141 -3.26 -10.43 -12.97
N ILE A 142 -2.87 -9.86 -11.82
CA ILE A 142 -3.28 -10.33 -10.50
C ILE A 142 -4.80 -10.18 -10.33
N LEU A 143 -5.36 -9.02 -10.68
CA LEU A 143 -6.79 -8.74 -10.52
C LEU A 143 -7.66 -9.55 -11.48
N ALA A 144 -7.26 -9.67 -12.74
CA ALA A 144 -7.99 -10.42 -13.77
C ALA A 144 -7.95 -11.95 -13.55
N SER A 145 -6.91 -12.47 -12.86
CA SER A 145 -6.81 -13.90 -12.54
C SER A 145 -7.84 -14.39 -11.51
N SER A 146 -8.51 -13.48 -10.83
CA SER A 146 -9.54 -13.77 -9.85
C SER A 146 -10.91 -13.91 -10.53
N ARG A 147 -11.55 -15.07 -10.36
CA ARG A 147 -12.79 -15.48 -11.09
C ARG A 147 -14.09 -14.83 -10.61
N PHE A 148 -14.09 -13.66 -10.01
CA PHE A 148 -15.29 -13.11 -9.37
C PHE A 148 -16.06 -12.06 -10.17
N GLY A 149 -15.67 -11.67 -11.39
CA GLY A 149 -16.49 -10.74 -12.17
C GLY A 149 -15.76 -9.83 -13.16
N GLU A 150 -16.28 -8.66 -13.40
CA GLU A 150 -15.95 -7.77 -14.49
C GLU A 150 -14.51 -7.25 -14.44
N GLU A 151 -13.83 -7.30 -15.59
CA GLU A 151 -12.43 -6.82 -15.75
C GLU A 151 -12.32 -5.29 -15.85
N ARG A 152 -13.44 -4.56 -15.80
CA ARG A 152 -13.46 -3.10 -15.99
C ARG A 152 -12.54 -2.34 -15.05
N GLY A 153 -12.48 -2.73 -13.78
CA GLY A 153 -11.66 -2.04 -12.78
C GLY A 153 -10.16 -2.19 -13.04
N SER A 154 -9.72 -3.35 -13.52
CA SER A 154 -8.32 -3.60 -13.87
C SER A 154 -7.89 -2.81 -15.12
N LEU A 155 -8.77 -2.68 -16.11
CA LEU A 155 -8.53 -1.82 -17.29
C LEU A 155 -8.49 -0.34 -16.91
N GLN A 156 -9.38 0.10 -16.02
CA GLN A 156 -9.34 1.48 -15.49
C GLN A 156 -8.04 1.77 -14.75
N LEU A 157 -7.54 0.83 -13.94
CA LEU A 157 -6.23 0.93 -13.30
C LEU A 157 -5.14 1.17 -14.34
N LEU A 158 -5.07 0.34 -15.38
CA LEU A 158 -4.06 0.45 -16.42
C LEU A 158 -4.10 1.82 -17.10
N VAL A 159 -5.28 2.22 -17.59
CA VAL A 159 -5.46 3.52 -18.28
C VAL A 159 -5.04 4.69 -17.39
N LEU A 160 -5.44 4.68 -16.11
CA LEU A 160 -5.09 5.76 -15.20
C LEU A 160 -3.59 5.80 -14.90
N TYR A 161 -2.95 4.64 -14.69
CA TYR A 161 -1.51 4.60 -14.44
C TYR A 161 -0.72 5.02 -15.67
N SER A 162 -1.10 4.57 -16.88
CA SER A 162 -0.49 5.04 -18.13
C SER A 162 -0.60 6.56 -18.28
N LEU A 163 -1.77 7.13 -17.98
CA LEU A 163 -1.97 8.58 -18.03
C LEU A 163 -1.09 9.30 -16.99
N ALA A 164 -1.05 8.81 -15.76
CA ALA A 164 -0.22 9.39 -14.70
C ALA A 164 1.26 9.38 -15.07
N MET A 165 1.75 8.24 -15.62
CA MET A 165 3.14 8.11 -16.02
C MET A 165 3.52 9.07 -17.15
N LEU A 166 2.67 9.23 -18.15
CA LEU A 166 2.88 10.19 -19.23
C LEU A 166 2.99 11.63 -18.71
N VAL A 167 2.10 12.02 -17.79
CA VAL A 167 2.09 13.36 -17.21
C VAL A 167 3.35 13.59 -16.36
N ILE A 168 3.76 12.62 -15.57
CA ILE A 168 4.96 12.72 -14.72
C ILE A 168 6.24 12.75 -15.58
N LEU A 169 6.35 11.89 -16.59
CA LEU A 169 7.47 11.91 -17.54
C LEU A 169 7.58 13.24 -18.27
N PHE A 170 6.46 13.76 -18.77
CA PHE A 170 6.44 15.04 -19.44
C PHE A 170 6.87 16.19 -18.52
N THR A 171 6.45 16.16 -17.27
CA THR A 171 6.85 17.17 -16.28
C THR A 171 8.36 17.08 -15.98
N GLY A 172 8.89 15.87 -15.84
CA GLY A 172 10.31 15.67 -15.63
C GLY A 172 11.14 16.18 -16.80
N TRP A 173 10.72 15.87 -18.04
CA TRP A 173 11.36 16.40 -19.24
C TRP A 173 11.33 17.94 -19.29
N LEU A 174 10.20 18.55 -18.92
CA LEU A 174 10.04 19.98 -18.83
C LEU A 174 11.04 20.62 -17.82
N LEU A 175 11.24 19.97 -16.68
CA LEU A 175 12.16 20.44 -15.63
C LEU A 175 13.62 20.28 -16.01
N GLU A 176 13.99 19.19 -16.68
CA GLU A 176 15.35 18.96 -17.15
C GLU A 176 15.77 20.02 -18.20
N ASN A 177 14.89 20.38 -19.13
CA ASN A 177 15.17 21.36 -20.15
C ASN A 177 15.24 22.81 -19.63
N ALA A 178 14.63 23.09 -18.48
CA ALA A 178 14.65 24.46 -17.91
C ALA A 178 15.94 24.82 -17.18
N GLY A 179 16.83 23.86 -16.95
CA GLY A 179 18.04 24.02 -16.14
C GLY A 179 17.71 24.18 -14.65
N VAL A 180 18.44 23.46 -13.81
CA VAL A 180 18.19 23.38 -12.34
C VAL A 180 18.30 24.72 -11.62
N THR A 181 18.87 25.75 -12.24
CA THR A 181 19.27 27.01 -11.60
C THR A 181 18.29 28.17 -11.76
N SER A 182 17.26 28.08 -12.63
CA SER A 182 16.35 29.21 -12.86
C SER A 182 14.91 28.76 -13.20
N ILE A 183 14.25 28.10 -12.24
CA ILE A 183 12.82 27.83 -12.40
C ILE A 183 12.07 29.15 -12.21
N THR A 184 11.52 29.67 -13.30
CA THR A 184 10.67 30.88 -13.26
C THR A 184 9.36 30.54 -12.51
N ALA A 185 8.74 31.58 -11.92
CA ALA A 185 7.46 31.40 -11.20
C ALA A 185 6.36 30.79 -12.09
N GLU A 186 6.36 31.12 -13.39
CA GLU A 186 5.43 30.57 -14.36
C GLU A 186 5.68 29.07 -14.62
N LEU A 187 6.93 28.66 -14.79
CA LEU A 187 7.29 27.27 -15.02
C LEU A 187 7.01 26.41 -13.78
N SER A 188 7.31 26.92 -12.57
CA SER A 188 7.00 26.21 -11.32
C SER A 188 5.51 26.01 -11.13
N GLY A 189 4.68 26.99 -11.49
CA GLY A 189 3.22 26.86 -11.47
C GLY A 189 2.69 25.80 -12.44
N ARG A 190 3.20 25.78 -13.68
CA ARG A 190 2.83 24.74 -14.69
C ARG A 190 3.29 23.34 -14.25
N ALA A 191 4.51 23.21 -13.76
CA ALA A 191 5.04 21.96 -13.24
C ALA A 191 4.24 21.44 -12.05
N LEU A 192 3.84 22.33 -11.12
CA LEU A 192 3.01 21.97 -9.98
C LEU A 192 1.63 21.43 -10.40
N LEU A 193 0.98 22.03 -11.39
CA LEU A 193 -0.31 21.56 -11.91
C LEU A 193 -0.19 20.18 -12.56
N LEU A 194 0.84 19.96 -13.38
CA LEU A 194 1.07 18.66 -14.03
C LEU A 194 1.44 17.59 -13.02
N LEU A 195 2.35 17.86 -12.09
CA LEU A 195 2.69 16.94 -11.02
C LEU A 195 1.49 16.66 -10.12
N GLY A 196 0.73 17.71 -9.76
CA GLY A 196 -0.49 17.58 -9.00
C GLY A 196 -1.49 16.65 -9.68
N LEU A 197 -1.67 16.76 -11.01
CA LEU A 197 -2.51 15.85 -11.78
C LEU A 197 -1.96 14.42 -11.76
N GLY A 198 -0.67 14.22 -12.08
CA GLY A 198 -0.04 12.90 -12.09
C GLY A 198 -0.12 12.20 -10.73
N PHE A 199 0.23 12.91 -9.65
CA PHE A 199 0.12 12.36 -8.30
C PHE A 199 -1.32 12.17 -7.84
N SER A 200 -2.28 13.01 -8.28
CA SER A 200 -3.70 12.79 -7.99
C SER A 200 -4.18 11.43 -8.53
N ILE A 201 -3.75 11.08 -9.73
CA ILE A 201 -4.10 9.80 -10.35
C ILE A 201 -3.43 8.66 -9.59
N LEU A 202 -2.12 8.75 -9.30
CA LEU A 202 -1.37 7.73 -8.57
C LEU A 202 -1.91 7.51 -7.16
N MET A 203 -2.27 8.59 -6.46
CA MET A 203 -2.69 8.57 -5.06
C MET A 203 -4.19 8.41 -4.86
N LEU A 204 -4.96 8.09 -5.91
CA LEU A 204 -6.42 7.89 -5.84
C LEU A 204 -7.22 9.14 -5.46
N VAL A 205 -6.69 10.33 -5.64
CA VAL A 205 -7.44 11.55 -5.32
C VAL A 205 -8.71 11.61 -6.18
N PRO A 206 -9.90 11.88 -5.61
CA PRO A 206 -11.11 12.05 -6.40
C PRO A 206 -10.93 13.17 -7.46
N PRO A 207 -11.32 12.93 -8.73
CA PRO A 207 -12.17 11.84 -9.23
C PRO A 207 -11.44 10.53 -9.63
N PHE A 208 -10.12 10.47 -9.60
CA PHE A 208 -9.33 9.35 -10.16
C PHE A 208 -9.33 8.05 -9.33
N HIS A 209 -10.05 8.01 -8.22
CA HIS A 209 -10.14 6.87 -7.31
C HIS A 209 -10.96 5.68 -7.84
N PHE A 210 -11.76 5.86 -8.89
CA PHE A 210 -12.85 4.93 -9.29
C PHE A 210 -12.40 3.52 -9.67
N TRP A 211 -11.14 3.31 -10.08
CA TRP A 211 -10.65 1.98 -10.39
C TRP A 211 -10.67 1.05 -9.16
N LEU A 212 -10.40 1.58 -7.97
CA LEU A 212 -10.31 0.78 -6.74
C LEU A 212 -11.66 0.19 -6.32
N PRO A 213 -12.76 0.96 -6.15
CA PRO A 213 -14.06 0.39 -5.85
C PRO A 213 -14.64 -0.43 -7.02
N THR A 214 -14.35 -0.11 -8.27
CA THR A 214 -14.77 -0.91 -9.43
C THR A 214 -14.07 -2.26 -9.41
N SER A 215 -12.75 -2.32 -9.20
CA SER A 215 -12.00 -3.58 -9.04
C SER A 215 -12.51 -4.40 -7.86
N SER A 216 -12.89 -3.76 -6.76
CA SER A 216 -13.35 -4.45 -5.55
C SER A 216 -14.64 -5.25 -5.75
N SER A 217 -15.43 -4.92 -6.75
CA SER A 217 -16.68 -5.64 -7.06
C SER A 217 -16.44 -6.95 -7.83
N GLY A 218 -15.30 -7.08 -8.50
CA GLY A 218 -15.00 -8.24 -9.35
C GLY A 218 -13.72 -8.99 -8.97
N ALA A 219 -12.76 -8.34 -8.31
CA ALA A 219 -11.51 -8.97 -7.93
C ALA A 219 -11.62 -9.65 -6.56
N HIS A 220 -10.73 -10.63 -6.35
CA HIS A 220 -10.60 -11.29 -5.07
C HIS A 220 -10.10 -10.28 -4.00
N PRO A 221 -10.76 -10.15 -2.81
CA PRO A 221 -10.43 -9.12 -1.82
C PRO A 221 -8.96 -9.09 -1.41
N TYR A 222 -8.36 -10.27 -1.24
CA TYR A 222 -6.94 -10.40 -0.83
C TYR A 222 -5.96 -10.03 -1.95
N ALA A 223 -6.32 -10.33 -3.21
CA ALA A 223 -5.55 -9.92 -4.38
C ALA A 223 -5.55 -8.40 -4.54
N LEU A 224 -6.73 -7.80 -4.39
CA LEU A 224 -6.88 -6.35 -4.43
C LEU A 224 -6.10 -5.66 -3.29
N ALA A 225 -6.06 -6.27 -2.09
CA ALA A 225 -5.28 -5.75 -0.98
C ALA A 225 -3.78 -5.66 -1.30
N LEU A 226 -3.18 -6.71 -1.90
CA LEU A 226 -1.79 -6.68 -2.33
C LEU A 226 -1.54 -5.57 -3.35
N VAL A 227 -2.37 -5.51 -4.40
CA VAL A 227 -2.23 -4.52 -5.47
C VAL A 227 -2.36 -3.10 -4.91
N ALA A 228 -3.41 -2.83 -4.14
CA ALA A 228 -3.65 -1.51 -3.58
C ALA A 228 -2.53 -1.08 -2.63
N LEU A 229 -2.09 -1.95 -1.71
CA LEU A 229 -1.01 -1.64 -0.77
C LEU A 229 0.32 -1.38 -1.48
N ALA A 230 0.71 -2.24 -2.42
CA ALA A 230 1.98 -2.11 -3.11
C ALA A 230 2.03 -0.84 -3.99
N LEU A 231 1.00 -0.62 -4.82
CA LEU A 231 0.94 0.54 -5.71
C LEU A 231 0.84 1.86 -4.93
N GLN A 232 0.00 1.91 -3.90
CA GLN A 232 -0.19 3.14 -3.14
C GLN A 232 1.01 3.48 -2.25
N SER A 233 1.66 2.47 -1.65
CA SER A 233 2.90 2.71 -0.90
C SER A 233 4.00 3.22 -1.83
N SER A 234 4.13 2.63 -3.03
CA SER A 234 5.08 3.12 -4.04
C SER A 234 4.76 4.54 -4.50
N GLY A 235 3.47 4.87 -4.68
CA GLY A 235 3.03 6.23 -5.02
C GLY A 235 3.41 7.23 -3.93
N LEU A 236 3.22 6.89 -2.66
CA LEU A 236 3.61 7.73 -1.52
C LEU A 236 5.14 7.91 -1.46
N PHE A 237 5.90 6.82 -1.60
CA PHE A 237 7.37 6.90 -1.60
C PHE A 237 7.89 7.72 -2.79
N PHE A 238 7.26 7.58 -3.94
CA PHE A 238 7.57 8.37 -5.12
C PHE A 238 7.30 9.87 -4.91
N LEU A 239 6.18 10.21 -4.28
CA LEU A 239 5.85 11.58 -3.89
C LEU A 239 6.89 12.16 -2.92
N LEU A 240 7.23 11.42 -1.86
CA LEU A 240 8.22 11.86 -0.87
C LEU A 240 9.60 12.05 -1.51
N ARG A 241 10.04 11.12 -2.36
CA ARG A 241 11.31 11.25 -3.10
C ARG A 241 11.31 12.46 -4.04
N PHE A 242 10.17 12.73 -4.70
CA PHE A 242 10.02 13.94 -5.52
C PHE A 242 10.16 15.21 -4.70
N MET A 243 9.52 15.26 -3.55
CA MET A 243 9.62 16.40 -2.64
C MET A 243 11.02 16.53 -2.04
N ASP A 244 11.73 15.42 -1.80
CA ASP A 244 13.12 15.43 -1.31
C ASP A 244 14.08 15.96 -2.38
N THR A 245 13.95 15.51 -3.62
CA THR A 245 14.83 15.87 -4.75
C THR A 245 14.64 17.32 -5.19
N TYR A 246 13.39 17.80 -5.29
CA TYR A 246 13.07 19.11 -5.83
C TYR A 246 12.73 20.12 -4.73
N ALA A 247 13.73 20.90 -4.28
CA ALA A 247 13.59 21.90 -3.21
C ALA A 247 12.47 22.92 -3.47
N TRP A 248 12.26 23.33 -4.72
CA TRP A 248 11.23 24.29 -5.09
C TRP A 248 9.81 23.84 -4.76
N LEU A 249 9.53 22.52 -4.79
CA LEU A 249 8.22 22.00 -4.38
C LEU A 249 7.93 22.29 -2.90
N ARG A 250 8.96 22.23 -2.05
CA ARG A 250 8.81 22.50 -0.61
C ARG A 250 8.66 23.96 -0.29
N THR A 251 9.14 24.84 -1.16
CA THR A 251 9.02 26.30 -1.00
C THR A 251 7.70 26.87 -1.54
N LEU A 252 6.94 26.08 -2.31
CA LEU A 252 5.66 26.49 -2.87
C LEU A 252 4.50 26.19 -1.88
N PRO A 253 3.87 27.23 -1.28
CA PRO A 253 2.73 27.02 -0.38
C PRO A 253 1.57 26.25 -1.04
N GLY A 254 1.40 26.41 -2.35
CA GLY A 254 0.37 25.73 -3.12
C GLY A 254 0.52 24.19 -3.16
N ALA A 255 1.75 23.66 -3.05
CA ALA A 255 1.98 22.22 -3.02
C ALA A 255 1.38 21.57 -1.77
N PHE A 256 1.67 22.10 -0.60
CA PHE A 256 1.12 21.60 0.66
C PHE A 256 -0.39 21.85 0.79
N GLN A 257 -0.87 22.99 0.30
CA GLN A 257 -2.31 23.27 0.25
C GLN A 257 -3.06 22.27 -0.64
N PHE A 258 -2.49 21.92 -1.79
CA PHE A 258 -3.05 20.91 -2.68
C PHE A 258 -3.12 19.54 -1.97
N LEU A 259 -2.04 19.08 -1.33
CA LEU A 259 -2.01 17.82 -0.59
C LEU A 259 -3.02 17.79 0.55
N ARG A 260 -3.20 18.91 1.26
CA ARG A 260 -4.21 19.06 2.30
C ARG A 260 -5.61 18.89 1.76
N LEU A 261 -5.99 19.66 0.73
CA LEU A 261 -7.32 19.58 0.12
C LEU A 261 -7.61 18.21 -0.48
N ALA A 262 -6.61 17.58 -1.12
CA ALA A 262 -6.72 16.24 -1.64
C ALA A 262 -6.96 15.22 -0.51
N GLY A 263 -6.20 15.30 0.57
CA GLY A 263 -6.36 14.43 1.75
C GLY A 263 -7.71 14.60 2.43
N GLU A 264 -8.17 15.84 2.64
CA GLU A 264 -9.50 16.15 3.18
C GLU A 264 -10.61 15.59 2.29
N ALA A 265 -10.53 15.80 0.98
CA ALA A 265 -11.49 15.27 0.02
C ALA A 265 -11.55 13.75 0.03
N MET A 266 -10.38 13.07 0.03
CA MET A 266 -10.31 11.61 0.08
C MET A 266 -10.91 11.07 1.37
N LEU A 267 -10.64 11.70 2.50
CA LEU A 267 -11.07 11.25 3.81
C LEU A 267 -12.58 11.40 3.97
N VAL A 268 -13.14 12.57 3.65
CA VAL A 268 -14.57 12.84 3.77
C VAL A 268 -15.37 12.05 2.74
N PHE A 269 -14.96 12.13 1.47
CA PHE A 269 -15.64 11.41 0.39
C PHE A 269 -15.53 9.89 0.58
N GLY A 270 -14.34 9.38 0.91
CA GLY A 270 -14.12 7.95 1.17
C GLY A 270 -14.94 7.44 2.34
N GLY A 271 -15.03 8.22 3.43
CA GLY A 271 -15.86 7.88 4.59
C GLY A 271 -17.36 7.84 4.27
N LEU A 272 -17.89 8.87 3.59
CA LEU A 272 -19.27 8.92 3.14
C LEU A 272 -19.61 7.78 2.17
N ALA A 273 -18.75 7.55 1.20
CA ALA A 273 -18.92 6.49 0.21
C ALA A 273 -18.85 5.11 0.88
N ALA A 274 -17.92 4.86 1.81
CA ALA A 274 -17.85 3.60 2.56
C ALA A 274 -19.17 3.31 3.31
N LEU A 275 -19.72 4.32 3.97
CA LEU A 275 -20.98 4.19 4.71
C LEU A 275 -22.17 3.87 3.78
N ALA A 276 -22.16 4.39 2.55
CA ALA A 276 -23.23 4.20 1.59
C ALA A 276 -23.19 2.81 0.89
N GLN A 277 -22.02 2.12 0.87
CA GLN A 277 -21.85 0.93 0.04
C GLN A 277 -22.77 -0.25 0.41
N PRO A 278 -23.38 -0.90 -0.60
CA PRO A 278 -24.13 -2.13 -0.42
C PRO A 278 -23.27 -3.39 -0.43
N ARG A 279 -22.03 -3.33 -0.93
CA ARG A 279 -21.05 -4.44 -1.01
C ARG A 279 -19.91 -4.24 -0.02
N LEU A 280 -19.55 -5.32 0.68
CA LEU A 280 -18.48 -5.29 1.69
C LEU A 280 -17.12 -4.92 1.08
N SER A 281 -16.78 -5.51 -0.07
CA SER A 281 -15.51 -5.24 -0.75
C SER A 281 -15.38 -3.76 -1.16
N SER A 282 -16.47 -3.16 -1.65
CA SER A 282 -16.48 -1.74 -2.01
C SER A 282 -16.42 -0.84 -0.77
N MET A 283 -17.04 -1.24 0.34
CA MET A 283 -16.91 -0.55 1.63
C MET A 283 -15.45 -0.52 2.09
N ILE A 284 -14.74 -1.66 2.03
CA ILE A 284 -13.31 -1.76 2.39
C ILE A 284 -12.46 -0.88 1.45
N ALA A 285 -12.77 -0.87 0.14
CA ALA A 285 -12.06 -0.05 -0.84
C ALA A 285 -12.19 1.47 -0.54
N TYR A 286 -13.38 1.94 -0.21
CA TYR A 286 -13.59 3.34 0.18
C TYR A 286 -13.03 3.66 1.57
N ALA A 287 -13.05 2.72 2.51
CA ALA A 287 -12.36 2.88 3.79
C ALA A 287 -10.84 3.03 3.60
N LEU A 288 -10.25 2.26 2.67
CA LEU A 288 -8.86 2.38 2.28
C LEU A 288 -8.57 3.74 1.61
N LEU A 289 -9.46 4.21 0.72
CA LEU A 289 -9.34 5.55 0.13
C LEU A 289 -9.30 6.64 1.21
N ALA A 290 -10.20 6.57 2.20
CA ALA A 290 -10.21 7.50 3.33
C ALA A 290 -8.89 7.44 4.13
N ASP A 291 -8.36 6.24 4.36
CA ASP A 291 -7.11 6.06 5.08
C ASP A 291 -5.88 6.61 4.32
N PHE A 292 -5.83 6.50 2.99
CA PHE A 292 -4.80 7.18 2.20
C PHE A 292 -4.90 8.70 2.29
N GLY A 293 -6.11 9.26 2.37
CA GLY A 293 -6.33 10.68 2.62
C GLY A 293 -5.64 11.17 3.89
N VAL A 294 -5.64 10.36 4.96
CA VAL A 294 -4.93 10.67 6.21
C VAL A 294 -3.41 10.78 5.99
N SER A 295 -2.82 9.90 5.17
CA SER A 295 -1.39 9.99 4.85
C SER A 295 -1.05 11.26 4.06
N LEU A 296 -1.89 11.68 3.10
CA LEU A 296 -1.69 12.95 2.39
C LEU A 296 -1.83 14.16 3.30
N LEU A 297 -2.77 14.12 4.25
CA LEU A 297 -2.90 15.16 5.28
C LEU A 297 -1.65 15.24 6.15
N ALA A 298 -1.06 14.11 6.53
CA ALA A 298 0.19 14.09 7.28
C ALA A 298 1.35 14.70 6.48
N VAL A 299 1.50 14.34 5.21
CA VAL A 299 2.51 14.94 4.32
C VAL A 299 2.28 16.45 4.16
N SER A 300 1.01 16.88 4.12
CA SER A 300 0.66 18.30 3.94
C SER A 300 1.07 19.21 5.10
N LEU A 301 1.45 18.65 6.26
CA LEU A 301 2.02 19.43 7.36
C LEU A 301 3.38 20.05 6.99
N GLY A 302 4.09 19.47 6.04
CA GLY A 302 5.40 19.97 5.59
C GLY A 302 6.49 19.90 6.67
N THR A 303 6.31 19.05 7.68
CA THR A 303 7.22 18.89 8.83
C THR A 303 7.76 17.48 8.91
N ALA A 304 8.91 17.29 9.57
CA ALA A 304 9.49 15.97 9.83
C ALA A 304 8.48 15.03 10.52
N ASP A 305 7.73 15.53 11.50
CA ASP A 305 6.67 14.77 12.18
C ASP A 305 5.56 14.34 11.22
N GLY A 306 5.17 15.21 10.28
CA GLY A 306 4.19 14.90 9.26
C GLY A 306 4.63 13.74 8.34
N TYR A 307 5.86 13.76 7.88
CA TYR A 307 6.43 12.67 7.06
C TYR A 307 6.55 11.37 7.86
N GLN A 308 6.98 11.48 9.13
CA GLN A 308 7.05 10.34 10.05
C GLN A 308 5.67 9.70 10.27
N LEU A 309 4.64 10.51 10.47
CA LEU A 309 3.27 10.04 10.62
C LEU A 309 2.76 9.35 9.35
N ALA A 310 3.01 9.93 8.16
CA ALA A 310 2.59 9.34 6.88
C ALA A 310 3.20 7.94 6.67
N LEU A 311 4.48 7.77 6.97
CA LEU A 311 5.18 6.49 6.89
C LEU A 311 4.70 5.51 7.96
N GLY A 312 4.55 5.95 9.21
CA GLY A 312 4.07 5.12 10.32
C GLY A 312 2.66 4.57 10.09
N MET A 313 1.76 5.39 9.54
CA MET A 313 0.41 4.96 9.16
C MET A 313 0.41 3.92 8.02
N SER A 314 1.42 3.89 7.17
CA SER A 314 1.53 2.86 6.14
C SER A 314 1.62 1.44 6.71
N ALA A 315 2.40 1.23 7.78
CA ALA A 315 2.49 -0.07 8.46
C ALA A 315 1.15 -0.49 9.10
N ALA A 316 0.46 0.45 9.76
CA ALA A 316 -0.87 0.22 10.34
C ALA A 316 -1.90 -0.17 9.28
N ARG A 317 -1.85 0.49 8.12
CA ARG A 317 -2.71 0.22 6.95
C ARG A 317 -2.51 -1.20 6.42
N VAL A 318 -1.26 -1.65 6.29
CA VAL A 318 -0.94 -3.00 5.79
C VAL A 318 -1.63 -4.05 6.64
N VAL A 319 -1.47 -3.98 7.96
CA VAL A 319 -2.07 -4.96 8.87
C VAL A 319 -3.59 -4.87 8.85
N SER A 320 -4.15 -3.66 8.93
CA SER A 320 -5.59 -3.46 8.93
C SER A 320 -6.26 -3.98 7.66
N LEU A 321 -5.72 -3.64 6.49
CA LEU A 321 -6.26 -4.10 5.22
C LEU A 321 -6.05 -5.60 5.00
N ALA A 322 -4.88 -6.15 5.31
CA ALA A 322 -4.60 -7.58 5.13
C ALA A 322 -5.50 -8.44 6.02
N VAL A 323 -5.70 -8.05 7.28
CA VAL A 323 -6.59 -8.76 8.21
C VAL A 323 -8.05 -8.67 7.72
N GLY A 324 -8.50 -7.47 7.33
CA GLY A 324 -9.85 -7.27 6.80
C GLY A 324 -10.10 -8.04 5.50
N ALA A 325 -9.17 -7.99 4.56
CA ALA A 325 -9.24 -8.70 3.29
C ALA A 325 -9.16 -10.23 3.46
N LEU A 326 -8.38 -10.71 4.42
CA LEU A 326 -8.33 -12.14 4.78
C LEU A 326 -9.69 -12.62 5.26
N GLY A 327 -10.29 -11.92 6.22
CA GLY A 327 -11.62 -12.23 6.72
C GLY A 327 -12.69 -12.19 5.62
N ALA A 328 -12.66 -11.14 4.77
CA ALA A 328 -13.57 -11.01 3.63
C ALA A 328 -13.42 -12.17 2.63
N SER A 329 -12.18 -12.62 2.38
CA SER A 329 -11.89 -13.75 1.48
C SER A 329 -12.43 -15.09 2.02
N VAL A 330 -12.35 -15.31 3.33
CA VAL A 330 -12.92 -16.50 3.98
C VAL A 330 -14.44 -16.48 3.91
N ILE A 331 -15.09 -15.33 4.13
CA ILE A 331 -16.54 -15.18 4.01
C ILE A 331 -16.99 -15.37 2.55
N ALA A 332 -16.27 -14.77 1.59
CA ALA A 332 -16.58 -14.88 0.16
C ALA A 332 -16.52 -16.32 -0.35
N ARG A 333 -15.63 -17.14 0.19
CA ARG A 333 -15.50 -18.56 -0.17
C ARG A 333 -16.78 -19.36 0.11
N ASP A 334 -17.47 -19.01 1.21
CA ASP A 334 -18.70 -19.71 1.62
C ASP A 334 -19.96 -19.06 1.02
N ALA A 335 -19.96 -17.76 0.83
CA ALA A 335 -21.12 -16.99 0.42
C ALA A 335 -21.17 -16.69 -1.10
N GLY A 336 -20.06 -16.85 -1.80
CA GLY A 336 -19.90 -16.52 -3.23
C GLY A 336 -19.83 -15.02 -3.51
N ALA A 337 -20.76 -14.23 -2.95
CA ALA A 337 -20.81 -12.78 -3.07
C ALA A 337 -20.64 -12.11 -1.68
N LEU A 338 -20.21 -10.86 -1.68
CA LEU A 338 -20.03 -10.05 -0.45
C LEU A 338 -21.09 -8.94 -0.35
N ASP A 339 -22.33 -9.28 -0.73
CA ASP A 339 -23.48 -8.39 -0.61
C ASP A 339 -24.13 -8.49 0.78
N ARG A 340 -25.03 -7.57 1.10
CA ARG A 340 -25.71 -7.52 2.39
C ARG A 340 -26.49 -8.82 2.70
N SER A 341 -27.17 -9.41 1.70
CA SER A 341 -27.94 -10.63 1.86
C SER A 341 -27.06 -11.84 2.15
N SER A 342 -25.96 -12.00 1.42
CA SER A 342 -25.00 -13.10 1.58
C SER A 342 -24.18 -12.98 2.87
N ALA A 343 -23.98 -11.77 3.37
CA ALA A 343 -23.24 -11.48 4.61
C ALA A 343 -24.05 -11.78 5.88
N GLN A 344 -25.40 -11.86 5.80
CA GLN A 344 -26.23 -12.16 6.96
C GLN A 344 -25.88 -13.52 7.58
N GLY A 345 -25.79 -13.56 8.91
CA GLY A 345 -25.44 -14.76 9.67
C GLY A 345 -23.97 -15.18 9.54
N ALA A 346 -23.10 -14.40 8.88
CA ALA A 346 -21.70 -14.73 8.76
C ALA A 346 -20.99 -14.82 10.13
N ALA A 347 -21.39 -14.01 11.11
CA ALA A 347 -20.83 -14.06 12.46
C ALA A 347 -21.05 -15.41 13.16
N GLN A 348 -22.16 -16.09 12.83
CA GLN A 348 -22.48 -17.40 13.42
C GLN A 348 -21.79 -18.54 12.68
N ARG A 349 -21.60 -18.40 11.35
CA ARG A 349 -20.90 -19.39 10.52
C ARG A 349 -19.39 -19.29 10.62
N ARG A 350 -18.82 -18.07 10.59
CA ARG A 350 -17.38 -17.78 10.56
C ARG A 350 -17.03 -16.62 11.53
N PRO A 351 -17.14 -16.81 12.84
CA PRO A 351 -16.98 -15.71 13.83
C PRO A 351 -15.61 -15.02 13.73
N LEU A 352 -14.51 -15.77 13.62
CA LEU A 352 -13.17 -15.20 13.52
C LEU A 352 -12.95 -14.43 12.21
N ALA A 353 -13.44 -14.92 11.07
CA ALA A 353 -13.33 -14.21 9.81
C ALA A 353 -14.14 -12.90 9.83
N THR A 354 -15.34 -12.94 10.43
CA THR A 354 -16.16 -11.73 10.64
C THR A 354 -15.45 -10.73 11.55
N ALA A 355 -14.84 -11.19 12.66
CA ALA A 355 -14.03 -10.35 13.52
C ALA A 355 -12.85 -9.72 12.78
N CYS A 356 -12.15 -10.49 11.92
CA CYS A 356 -11.07 -9.96 11.07
C CYS A 356 -11.56 -8.84 10.15
N VAL A 357 -12.75 -8.99 9.51
CA VAL A 357 -13.32 -7.94 8.66
C VAL A 357 -13.61 -6.68 9.46
N VAL A 358 -14.29 -6.81 10.60
CA VAL A 358 -14.70 -5.66 11.41
C VAL A 358 -13.48 -4.96 12.01
N VAL A 359 -12.54 -5.71 12.58
CA VAL A 359 -11.30 -5.15 13.16
C VAL A 359 -10.43 -4.50 12.09
N GLY A 360 -10.29 -5.14 10.91
CA GLY A 360 -9.55 -4.57 9.80
C GLY A 360 -10.16 -3.26 9.29
N ALA A 361 -11.49 -3.21 9.12
CA ALA A 361 -12.20 -2.00 8.71
C ALA A 361 -12.15 -0.89 9.78
N LEU A 362 -12.28 -1.24 11.07
CA LEU A 362 -12.08 -0.32 12.18
C LEU A 362 -10.65 0.19 12.24
N GLY A 363 -9.65 -0.65 11.88
CA GLY A 363 -8.26 -0.27 11.78
C GLY A 363 -8.02 0.76 10.67
N LEU A 364 -8.63 0.59 9.50
CA LEU A 364 -8.64 1.61 8.45
C LEU A 364 -9.40 2.87 8.87
N GLY A 365 -10.42 2.75 9.72
CA GLY A 365 -11.12 3.87 10.34
C GLY A 365 -10.33 4.57 11.45
N GLY A 366 -9.30 3.94 12.03
CA GLY A 366 -8.57 4.48 13.18
C GLY A 366 -9.38 4.46 14.47
N PHE A 367 -10.13 3.38 14.71
CA PHE A 367 -10.84 3.17 15.97
C PHE A 367 -9.84 2.87 17.11
N PRO A 368 -10.09 3.31 18.35
CA PRO A 368 -9.23 2.99 19.49
C PRO A 368 -8.89 1.49 19.59
N LEU A 369 -7.69 1.17 20.02
CA LEU A 369 -7.12 -0.18 20.13
C LEU A 369 -6.82 -0.86 18.77
N THR A 370 -7.01 -0.18 17.66
CA THR A 370 -6.62 -0.68 16.32
C THR A 370 -5.36 0.01 15.81
N PRO A 371 -4.64 -0.58 14.85
CA PRO A 371 -3.35 -0.04 14.38
C PRO A 371 -3.42 1.40 13.83
N GLY A 372 -4.53 1.80 13.24
CA GLY A 372 -4.71 3.13 12.65
C GLY A 372 -4.96 4.26 13.65
N PHE A 373 -5.28 3.96 14.91
CA PHE A 373 -5.63 4.96 15.91
C PHE A 373 -4.45 5.87 16.31
N PRO A 374 -3.27 5.33 16.68
CA PRO A 374 -2.18 6.17 17.17
C PRO A 374 -1.74 7.24 16.18
N GLY A 375 -1.62 6.87 14.89
CA GLY A 375 -1.23 7.81 13.84
C GLY A 375 -2.26 8.92 13.61
N ARG A 376 -3.56 8.59 13.64
CA ARG A 376 -4.62 9.61 13.52
C ARG A 376 -4.70 10.53 14.71
N TRP A 377 -4.53 9.98 15.92
CA TRP A 377 -4.49 10.78 17.14
C TRP A 377 -3.33 11.77 17.12
N ALA A 378 -2.14 11.30 16.74
CA ALA A 378 -0.97 12.16 16.59
C ALA A 378 -1.18 13.21 15.50
N LEU A 379 -1.79 12.85 14.35
CA LEU A 379 -2.12 13.81 13.30
C LEU A 379 -3.05 14.91 13.81
N LEU A 380 -4.08 14.56 14.58
CA LEU A 380 -4.97 15.56 15.18
C LEU A 380 -4.21 16.53 16.08
N ALA A 381 -3.29 16.02 16.91
CA ALA A 381 -2.48 16.86 17.80
C ALA A 381 -1.58 17.82 17.00
N HIS A 382 -0.91 17.33 15.94
CA HIS A 382 -0.03 18.15 15.10
C HIS A 382 -0.79 19.08 14.13
N SER A 383 -2.05 18.76 13.79
CA SER A 383 -2.87 19.60 12.91
C SER A 383 -3.60 20.73 13.63
N ALA A 384 -3.54 20.79 14.96
CA ALA A 384 -4.18 21.85 15.73
C ALA A 384 -3.85 23.28 15.26
N PRO A 385 -2.60 23.62 14.88
CA PRO A 385 -2.27 24.92 14.31
C PRO A 385 -2.87 25.17 12.92
N ALA A 386 -3.17 24.10 12.15
CA ALA A 386 -3.78 24.21 10.81
C ALA A 386 -5.29 24.55 10.84
N GLY A 387 -5.89 24.56 12.03
CA GLY A 387 -7.22 25.02 12.28
C GLY A 387 -8.31 23.95 12.28
N LEU A 388 -9.52 24.38 12.66
CA LEU A 388 -10.72 23.53 12.81
C LEU A 388 -11.08 22.66 11.60
N PRO A 389 -10.93 23.10 10.33
CA PRO A 389 -11.36 22.30 9.18
C PRO A 389 -10.62 20.96 9.06
N VAL A 390 -9.31 20.95 9.28
CA VAL A 390 -8.49 19.73 9.18
C VAL A 390 -8.88 18.72 10.26
N GLY A 391 -8.98 19.20 11.52
CA GLY A 391 -9.42 18.36 12.64
C GLY A 391 -10.82 17.79 12.43
N ALA A 392 -11.76 18.61 11.93
CA ALA A 392 -13.12 18.18 11.61
C ALA A 392 -13.15 17.11 10.49
N ALA A 393 -12.32 17.29 9.45
CA ALA A 393 -12.21 16.31 8.38
C ALA A 393 -11.67 14.97 8.90
N VAL A 394 -10.60 15.00 9.73
CA VAL A 394 -10.00 13.79 10.30
C VAL A 394 -10.99 13.07 11.22
N LEU A 395 -11.65 13.78 12.12
CA LEU A 395 -12.65 13.19 13.03
C LEU A 395 -13.88 12.70 12.26
N GLY A 396 -14.43 13.53 11.36
CA GLY A 396 -15.61 13.19 10.56
C GLY A 396 -15.37 11.95 9.69
N GLY A 397 -14.28 11.92 8.96
CA GLY A 397 -13.92 10.76 8.12
C GLY A 397 -13.68 9.50 8.94
N THR A 398 -12.99 9.61 10.08
CA THR A 398 -12.81 8.50 11.04
C THR A 398 -14.14 7.94 11.51
N VAL A 399 -15.06 8.80 11.97
CA VAL A 399 -16.39 8.39 12.44
C VAL A 399 -17.19 7.72 11.33
N LEU A 400 -17.16 8.26 10.10
CA LEU A 400 -17.88 7.70 8.96
C LEU A 400 -17.38 6.29 8.59
N VAL A 401 -16.07 6.07 8.55
CA VAL A 401 -15.49 4.73 8.27
C VAL A 401 -15.81 3.75 9.39
N CYS A 402 -15.69 4.18 10.66
CA CYS A 402 -16.05 3.34 11.81
C CYS A 402 -17.55 3.00 11.81
N ALA A 403 -18.42 3.96 11.49
CA ALA A 403 -19.84 3.71 11.34
C ALA A 403 -20.16 2.71 10.22
N ALA A 404 -19.43 2.79 9.09
CA ALA A 404 -19.54 1.81 8.00
C ALA A 404 -19.13 0.40 8.47
N ALA A 405 -18.03 0.27 9.19
CA ALA A 405 -17.56 -1.01 9.75
C ALA A 405 -18.59 -1.60 10.73
N LEU A 406 -19.13 -0.79 11.66
CA LEU A 406 -20.15 -1.22 12.62
C LEU A 406 -21.49 -1.58 11.95
N LYS A 407 -21.88 -0.83 10.91
CA LYS A 407 -23.06 -1.15 10.09
C LYS A 407 -22.92 -2.55 9.47
N TRP A 408 -21.76 -2.89 8.94
CA TRP A 408 -21.50 -4.23 8.39
C TRP A 408 -21.45 -5.28 9.50
N GLY A 409 -20.90 -4.96 10.68
CA GLY A 409 -20.97 -5.83 11.87
C GLY A 409 -22.41 -6.22 12.23
N ARG A 410 -23.36 -5.28 12.16
CA ARG A 410 -24.78 -5.56 12.36
C ARG A 410 -25.35 -6.52 11.31
N TYR A 411 -24.97 -6.37 10.02
CA TYR A 411 -25.42 -7.32 9.00
C TYR A 411 -24.89 -8.73 9.25
N PHE A 412 -23.65 -8.88 9.69
CA PHE A 412 -23.06 -10.16 10.02
C PHE A 412 -23.77 -10.87 11.19
N LEU A 413 -24.28 -10.11 12.16
CA LEU A 413 -25.02 -10.64 13.32
C LEU A 413 -26.49 -10.93 12.97
N GLY A 414 -27.05 -10.28 11.95
CA GLY A 414 -28.45 -10.46 11.53
C GLY A 414 -28.68 -11.76 10.76
N GLY A 415 -29.94 -12.19 10.73
CA GLY A 415 -30.38 -13.37 10.00
C GLY A 415 -30.58 -14.62 10.86
N SER A 416 -31.54 -15.45 10.47
CA SER A 416 -31.81 -16.75 11.13
C SER A 416 -30.78 -17.80 10.65
N VAL A 417 -30.19 -18.50 11.59
CA VAL A 417 -29.26 -19.58 11.28
C VAL A 417 -30.02 -20.82 10.89
N SER A 418 -30.21 -21.02 9.61
CA SER A 418 -30.55 -22.33 9.10
C SER A 418 -29.37 -22.79 8.22
N ALA A 419 -28.32 -23.29 8.77
CA ALA A 419 -27.30 -23.96 7.98
C ALA A 419 -26.27 -24.67 8.87
N GLU A 420 -25.84 -25.81 8.40
CA GLU A 420 -24.67 -26.51 8.88
C GLU A 420 -23.49 -25.56 9.04
N ARG A 421 -22.92 -25.48 10.23
CA ARG A 421 -21.73 -24.70 10.48
C ARG A 421 -20.56 -25.37 9.70
N PRO A 422 -19.96 -24.68 8.73
CA PRO A 422 -18.83 -25.27 8.02
C PRO A 422 -17.72 -25.62 9.01
N SER A 423 -17.10 -26.77 8.85
CA SER A 423 -16.00 -27.19 9.68
C SER A 423 -14.80 -26.23 9.51
N ILE A 424 -14.36 -25.63 10.60
CA ILE A 424 -13.21 -24.73 10.63
C ILE A 424 -11.99 -25.54 11.07
N SER A 425 -10.96 -25.62 10.22
CA SER A 425 -9.76 -26.34 10.57
C SER A 425 -9.02 -25.67 11.74
N PRO A 426 -8.31 -26.41 12.59
CA PRO A 426 -7.50 -25.82 13.66
C PRO A 426 -6.49 -24.79 13.15
N GLY A 427 -5.87 -25.06 11.98
CA GLY A 427 -4.92 -24.13 11.35
C GLY A 427 -5.58 -22.81 10.91
N GLU A 428 -6.79 -22.86 10.35
CA GLU A 428 -7.56 -21.68 10.01
C GLU A 428 -7.88 -20.84 11.25
N ARG A 429 -8.31 -21.47 12.34
CA ARG A 429 -8.58 -20.79 13.63
C ARG A 429 -7.33 -20.12 14.17
N ALA A 430 -6.23 -20.86 14.25
CA ALA A 430 -4.97 -20.34 14.77
C ALA A 430 -4.49 -19.14 13.94
N PHE A 431 -4.56 -19.24 12.61
CA PHE A 431 -4.12 -18.16 11.72
C PHE A 431 -4.98 -16.89 11.84
N LEU A 432 -6.31 -17.02 11.84
CA LEU A 432 -7.20 -15.86 12.01
C LEU A 432 -7.06 -15.23 13.41
N SER A 433 -6.88 -16.05 14.46
CA SER A 433 -6.64 -15.56 15.81
C SER A 433 -5.29 -14.83 15.91
N SER A 434 -4.24 -15.34 15.28
CA SER A 434 -2.93 -14.66 15.27
C SER A 434 -2.98 -13.34 14.48
N ALA A 435 -3.74 -13.28 13.39
CA ALA A 435 -3.96 -12.05 12.62
C ALA A 435 -4.68 -10.97 13.46
N LEU A 436 -5.71 -11.35 14.22
CA LEU A 436 -6.40 -10.46 15.16
C LEU A 436 -5.48 -10.01 16.29
N ALA A 437 -4.70 -10.94 16.87
CA ALA A 437 -3.74 -10.62 17.93
C ALA A 437 -2.67 -9.64 17.44
N LEU A 438 -2.12 -9.84 16.23
CA LEU A 438 -1.16 -8.93 15.61
C LEU A 438 -1.77 -7.52 15.41
N SER A 439 -3.02 -7.45 14.93
CA SER A 439 -3.72 -6.19 14.76
C SER A 439 -3.87 -5.45 16.10
N SER A 440 -4.30 -6.15 17.15
CA SER A 440 -4.45 -5.56 18.49
C SER A 440 -3.10 -5.15 19.09
N MET A 441 -2.05 -5.97 18.90
CA MET A 441 -0.70 -5.70 19.36
C MET A 441 -0.13 -4.40 18.75
N LEU A 442 -0.29 -4.20 17.44
CA LEU A 442 0.16 -2.96 16.78
C LEU A 442 -0.68 -1.75 17.16
N GLY A 443 -1.95 -1.94 17.50
CA GLY A 443 -2.81 -0.88 18.03
C GLY A 443 -2.41 -0.42 19.42
N LEU A 444 -1.96 -1.36 20.27
CA LEU A 444 -1.51 -1.08 21.65
C LEU A 444 -0.03 -0.63 21.71
N PHE A 445 0.81 -1.15 20.83
CA PHE A 445 2.26 -0.92 20.78
C PHE A 445 2.72 -0.37 19.43
N PRO A 446 2.32 0.85 19.05
CA PRO A 446 2.65 1.46 17.75
C PRO A 446 4.16 1.63 17.55
N GLN A 447 4.93 1.73 18.65
CA GLN A 447 6.39 1.86 18.63
C GLN A 447 7.11 0.69 17.94
N LEU A 448 6.46 -0.45 17.73
CA LEU A 448 7.05 -1.57 17.00
C LEU A 448 7.36 -1.25 15.53
N SER A 449 6.67 -0.26 14.94
CA SER A 449 6.93 0.22 13.58
C SER A 449 7.99 1.33 13.52
N PHE A 450 8.36 1.95 14.63
CA PHE A 450 9.27 3.10 14.69
C PHE A 450 10.66 2.85 14.10
N PRO A 451 11.35 1.71 14.35
CA PRO A 451 12.69 1.51 13.81
C PRO A 451 12.73 1.61 12.29
N TRP A 452 11.72 1.04 11.63
CA TRP A 452 11.60 1.13 10.18
C TRP A 452 11.30 2.57 9.72
N VAL A 453 10.39 3.26 10.40
CA VAL A 453 10.01 4.65 10.07
C VAL A 453 11.22 5.58 10.18
N VAL A 454 12.01 5.44 11.25
CA VAL A 454 13.24 6.22 11.44
C VAL A 454 14.26 5.91 10.34
N ALA A 455 14.46 4.64 9.99
CA ALA A 455 15.33 4.24 8.89
C ALA A 455 14.88 4.78 7.53
N ALA A 456 13.57 4.82 7.26
CA ALA A 456 13.03 5.37 6.02
C ALA A 456 13.18 6.90 5.94
N LEU A 457 13.01 7.59 7.07
CA LEU A 457 13.18 9.06 7.15
C LEU A 457 14.63 9.50 7.08
N SER A 458 15.55 8.80 7.76
CA SER A 458 16.98 9.13 7.71
C SER A 458 17.52 9.15 6.29
N GLY A 459 16.82 8.49 5.38
CA GLY A 459 17.06 8.51 3.98
C GLY A 459 16.57 9.76 3.23
N LEU A 460 15.61 10.50 3.74
CA LEU A 460 15.02 11.68 3.10
C LEU A 460 15.64 12.96 3.73
N THR A 461 16.94 13.15 3.48
CA THR A 461 17.76 14.15 4.18
C THR A 461 17.32 15.59 3.97
N ASN A 462 16.74 15.89 2.80
CA ASN A 462 16.26 17.23 2.49
C ASN A 462 14.85 17.52 3.01
N LEU A 463 14.12 16.50 3.45
CA LEU A 463 12.80 16.65 4.10
C LEU A 463 12.92 16.83 5.61
N LEU A 464 14.08 16.50 6.18
CA LEU A 464 14.38 16.75 7.57
C LEU A 464 15.05 18.12 7.69
N PRO A 465 14.67 18.98 8.66
CA PRO A 465 15.30 20.27 8.89
C PRO A 465 16.73 20.14 9.40
#